data_bb479eb618bbffcca32929088da41419
#
_entry.id   bb479eb618bbffcca32929088da41419
#
_cell.length_a   1.000
_cell.length_b   1.000
_cell.length_c   1.000
_cell.angle_alpha   90.00
_cell.angle_beta   90.00
_cell.angle_gamma   90.00
#
_symmetry.space_group_name_H-M   'P 1'
#
loop_
_entity.id
_entity.type
_entity.pdbx_description
1 polymer ?
#
loop_
_entity_poly.entity_id
_entity_poly.type
_entity_poly.pdbx_seq_one_letter_code
_entity_poly.pdbx_strand_id
1 'polypeptide(L)'
;MTDPALLSTAPGELTRDAAVILMHIKGTPRNMQANPEYGDVVGEITDYLEESAAIAHKAGVGKDRILIDPGIGFGKTVRHNLEIIDRLEEFRALGFPIVIGTSRKRFIGTVLNIAEPKDRVEGTAATVALAIQRGAHIVRVHDVGYMAKVARMTDAIVKAKHEYPSTK
;
A
#
# COMPACT_ATOMS: atom_id res chain seq x y z
N MET A 1 -18.58 -1.94 -3.65
CA MET A 1 -19.42 -0.82 -4.08
C MET A 1 -18.74 0.44 -3.57
N THR A 2 -17.93 1.06 -4.42
CA THR A 2 -17.24 2.32 -4.13
C THR A 2 -18.31 3.39 -4.02
N ASP A 3 -18.36 4.11 -2.92
CA ASP A 3 -19.28 5.23 -2.76
C ASP A 3 -18.83 6.36 -3.70
N PRO A 4 -19.60 6.69 -4.77
CA PRO A 4 -19.25 7.78 -5.67
C PRO A 4 -19.24 9.15 -4.98
N ALA A 5 -19.81 9.25 -3.76
CA ALA A 5 -19.83 10.48 -2.98
C ALA A 5 -18.47 10.89 -2.45
N LEU A 6 -17.49 9.98 -2.38
CA LEU A 6 -16.10 10.33 -2.02
C LEU A 6 -15.33 11.03 -3.15
N LEU A 7 -15.85 11.04 -4.37
CA LEU A 7 -15.32 11.79 -5.52
C LEU A 7 -16.18 12.98 -5.89
N SER A 8 -17.27 13.25 -5.16
CA SER A 8 -18.19 14.36 -5.39
C SER A 8 -17.78 15.60 -4.57
N THR A 9 -16.56 16.03 -4.75
CA THR A 9 -16.31 17.49 -4.73
C THR A 9 -16.85 18.03 -6.06
N ALA A 10 -17.51 19.18 -6.02
CA ALA A 10 -18.11 19.79 -7.20
C ALA A 10 -17.13 19.79 -8.39
N PRO A 11 -17.59 19.54 -9.65
CA PRO A 11 -16.73 19.59 -10.81
C PRO A 11 -16.11 20.99 -10.89
N GLY A 12 -14.83 21.11 -10.50
CA GLY A 12 -14.09 22.38 -10.52
C GLY A 12 -13.16 22.63 -9.32
N GLU A 13 -13.29 21.88 -8.23
CA GLU A 13 -12.50 22.12 -7.00
C GLU A 13 -11.37 21.13 -6.71
N LEU A 14 -11.25 20.03 -7.43
CA LEU A 14 -9.98 19.32 -7.48
C LEU A 14 -9.02 20.23 -8.25
N THR A 15 -8.15 20.92 -7.52
CA THR A 15 -7.07 21.68 -8.15
C THR A 15 -6.40 20.73 -9.14
N ARG A 16 -6.28 21.13 -10.41
CA ARG A 16 -5.78 20.30 -11.52
C ARG A 16 -4.41 19.64 -11.24
N ASP A 17 -3.81 19.94 -10.09
CA ASP A 17 -2.45 19.56 -9.70
C ASP A 17 -2.39 18.56 -8.53
N ALA A 18 -3.51 18.12 -7.95
CA ALA A 18 -3.51 17.14 -6.86
C ALA A 18 -3.44 15.70 -7.41
N ALA A 19 -2.57 14.88 -6.81
CA ALA A 19 -2.59 13.44 -7.01
C ALA A 19 -3.59 12.78 -6.05
N VAL A 20 -4.16 11.63 -6.46
CA VAL A 20 -5.10 10.85 -5.66
C VAL A 20 -4.52 9.48 -5.34
N ILE A 21 -4.73 9.01 -4.10
CA ILE A 21 -4.40 7.66 -3.69
C ILE A 21 -5.71 6.88 -3.58
N LEU A 22 -5.86 5.88 -4.44
CA LEU A 22 -7.00 4.96 -4.43
C LEU A 22 -6.65 3.79 -3.50
N MET A 23 -7.39 3.63 -2.42
CA MET A 23 -7.11 2.60 -1.42
C MET A 23 -8.25 1.58 -1.34
N HIS A 24 -7.88 0.30 -1.36
CA HIS A 24 -8.84 -0.78 -1.14
C HIS A 24 -9.23 -0.92 0.33
N ILE A 25 -10.54 -1.01 0.57
CA ILE A 25 -11.14 -1.38 1.85
C ILE A 25 -12.27 -2.39 1.61
N LYS A 26 -12.33 -3.48 2.38
CA LYS A 26 -13.47 -4.41 2.37
C LYS A 26 -14.39 -4.10 3.55
N GLY A 27 -15.64 -3.78 3.24
CA GLY A 27 -16.60 -3.30 4.23
C GLY A 27 -16.48 -1.82 4.54
N THR A 28 -16.93 -1.41 5.71
CA THR A 28 -16.84 -0.04 6.23
C THR A 28 -15.91 0.02 7.43
N PRO A 29 -15.41 1.19 7.84
CA PRO A 29 -14.58 1.31 9.04
C PRO A 29 -15.19 0.68 10.30
N ARG A 30 -16.52 0.57 10.37
CA ARG A 30 -17.24 0.00 11.53
C ARG A 30 -17.29 -1.53 11.53
N ASN A 31 -17.30 -2.18 10.34
CA ASN A 31 -17.48 -3.63 10.21
C ASN A 31 -16.33 -4.35 9.46
N MET A 32 -15.35 -3.63 8.94
CA MET A 32 -14.26 -4.17 8.13
C MET A 32 -13.43 -5.26 8.82
N GLN A 33 -13.46 -5.35 10.15
CA GLN A 33 -12.72 -6.36 10.93
C GLN A 33 -13.60 -7.59 11.28
N ALA A 34 -14.89 -7.57 10.94
CA ALA A 34 -15.80 -8.68 11.20
C ALA A 34 -15.66 -9.74 10.10
N ASN A 35 -14.70 -10.64 10.29
CA ASN A 35 -14.47 -11.82 9.44
C ASN A 35 -14.36 -11.52 7.93
N PRO A 36 -13.33 -10.76 7.49
CA PRO A 36 -13.15 -10.49 6.07
C PRO A 36 -12.72 -11.77 5.33
N GLU A 37 -13.51 -12.18 4.35
CA GLU A 37 -13.26 -13.36 3.52
C GLU A 37 -12.84 -12.95 2.11
N TYR A 38 -11.85 -13.67 1.55
CA TYR A 38 -11.35 -13.51 0.18
C TYR A 38 -11.12 -14.90 -0.42
N GLY A 39 -11.45 -15.07 -1.68
CA GLY A 39 -11.04 -16.24 -2.47
C GLY A 39 -9.57 -16.10 -2.89
N ASP A 40 -9.23 -15.01 -3.56
CA ASP A 40 -7.86 -14.55 -3.83
C ASP A 40 -7.74 -13.08 -3.42
N VAL A 41 -7.09 -12.82 -2.29
CA VAL A 41 -7.01 -11.47 -1.73
C VAL A 41 -6.29 -10.49 -2.66
N VAL A 42 -5.26 -10.92 -3.39
CA VAL A 42 -4.51 -10.04 -4.29
C VAL A 42 -5.31 -9.80 -5.57
N GLY A 43 -5.92 -10.84 -6.15
CA GLY A 43 -6.77 -10.72 -7.33
C GLY A 43 -7.97 -9.80 -7.08
N GLU A 44 -8.74 -10.03 -6.00
CA GLU A 44 -9.91 -9.19 -5.67
C GLU A 44 -9.53 -7.71 -5.42
N ILE A 45 -8.36 -7.45 -4.81
CA ILE A 45 -7.87 -6.09 -4.62
C ILE A 45 -7.44 -5.47 -5.95
N THR A 46 -6.82 -6.24 -6.84
CA THR A 46 -6.41 -5.78 -8.16
C THR A 46 -7.61 -5.33 -8.97
N ASP A 47 -8.65 -6.16 -9.04
CA ASP A 47 -9.90 -5.83 -9.75
C ASP A 47 -10.55 -4.56 -9.19
N TYR A 48 -10.61 -4.44 -7.86
CA TYR A 48 -11.15 -3.24 -7.19
C TYR A 48 -10.37 -1.97 -7.52
N LEU A 49 -9.03 -2.05 -7.51
CA LEU A 49 -8.17 -0.89 -7.79
C LEU A 49 -8.21 -0.50 -9.26
N GLU A 50 -8.32 -1.47 -10.17
CA GLU A 50 -8.51 -1.22 -11.61
C GLU A 50 -9.82 -0.48 -11.88
N GLU A 51 -10.94 -0.95 -11.31
CA GLU A 51 -12.23 -0.27 -11.40
C GLU A 51 -12.17 1.15 -10.81
N SER A 52 -11.56 1.29 -9.63
CA SER A 52 -11.41 2.60 -8.98
C SER A 52 -10.58 3.58 -9.82
N ALA A 53 -9.51 3.09 -10.46
CA ALA A 53 -8.68 3.91 -11.35
C ALA A 53 -9.45 4.32 -12.62
N ALA A 54 -10.25 3.42 -13.18
CA ALA A 54 -11.11 3.73 -14.32
C ALA A 54 -12.15 4.82 -13.97
N ILE A 55 -12.77 4.75 -12.79
CA ILE A 55 -13.71 5.76 -12.29
C ILE A 55 -13.00 7.12 -12.11
N ALA A 56 -11.83 7.15 -11.46
CA ALA A 56 -11.06 8.37 -11.25
C ALA A 56 -10.66 9.00 -12.60
N HIS A 57 -10.18 8.19 -13.54
CA HIS A 57 -9.82 8.67 -14.87
C HIS A 57 -11.02 9.24 -15.64
N LYS A 58 -12.18 8.57 -15.60
CA LYS A 58 -13.43 9.07 -16.20
C LYS A 58 -13.89 10.38 -15.56
N ALA A 59 -13.58 10.60 -14.27
CA ALA A 59 -13.85 11.86 -13.58
C ALA A 59 -12.84 12.98 -13.91
N GLY A 60 -11.85 12.73 -14.78
CA GLY A 60 -10.88 13.72 -15.24
C GLY A 60 -9.53 13.70 -14.52
N VAL A 61 -9.27 12.71 -13.67
CA VAL A 61 -7.94 12.56 -13.04
C VAL A 61 -6.96 11.97 -14.06
N GLY A 62 -5.85 12.66 -14.32
CA GLY A 62 -4.79 12.15 -15.19
C GLY A 62 -4.18 10.86 -14.64
N LYS A 63 -3.81 9.91 -15.50
CA LYS A 63 -3.19 8.64 -15.09
C LYS A 63 -1.89 8.84 -14.29
N ASP A 64 -1.13 9.87 -14.62
CA ASP A 64 0.10 10.31 -13.95
C ASP A 64 -0.13 10.84 -12.53
N ARG A 65 -1.39 11.04 -12.12
CA ARG A 65 -1.81 11.52 -10.81
C ARG A 65 -2.54 10.48 -9.97
N ILE A 66 -2.66 9.25 -10.46
CA ILE A 66 -3.28 8.15 -9.74
C ILE A 66 -2.19 7.31 -9.09
N LEU A 67 -2.34 7.06 -7.79
CA LEU A 67 -1.56 6.09 -7.02
C LEU A 67 -2.52 5.06 -6.43
N ILE A 68 -2.04 3.85 -6.19
CA ILE A 68 -2.83 2.75 -5.63
C ILE A 68 -2.27 2.30 -4.30
N ASP A 69 -3.16 1.96 -3.35
CA ASP A 69 -2.83 1.39 -2.03
C ASP A 69 -3.68 0.13 -1.81
N PRO A 70 -3.08 -1.06 -1.66
CA PRO A 70 -3.82 -2.29 -1.40
C PRO A 70 -4.53 -2.32 -0.04
N GLY A 71 -4.35 -1.31 0.80
CA GLY A 71 -5.10 -1.13 2.04
C GLY A 71 -4.77 -2.14 3.13
N ILE A 72 -3.48 -2.33 3.45
CA ILE A 72 -3.04 -3.17 4.57
C ILE A 72 -3.82 -2.81 5.85
N GLY A 73 -4.40 -3.80 6.53
CA GLY A 73 -5.13 -3.62 7.78
C GLY A 73 -6.57 -3.15 7.65
N PHE A 74 -7.05 -2.86 6.44
CA PHE A 74 -8.43 -2.43 6.18
C PHE A 74 -9.26 -3.58 5.61
N GLY A 75 -10.07 -4.24 6.47
CA GLY A 75 -10.86 -5.41 6.09
C GLY A 75 -10.01 -6.62 5.70
N LYS A 76 -8.99 -6.93 6.50
CA LYS A 76 -8.01 -7.99 6.20
C LYS A 76 -7.56 -8.72 7.46
N THR A 77 -7.45 -10.04 7.40
CA THR A 77 -6.85 -10.86 8.45
C THR A 77 -5.32 -10.68 8.50
N VAL A 78 -4.66 -11.24 9.51
CA VAL A 78 -3.17 -11.28 9.57
C VAL A 78 -2.62 -11.97 8.32
N ARG A 79 -3.16 -13.13 7.95
CA ARG A 79 -2.76 -13.90 6.77
C ARG A 79 -2.88 -13.06 5.49
N HIS A 80 -4.02 -12.40 5.28
CA HIS A 80 -4.22 -11.56 4.10
C HIS A 80 -3.20 -10.42 4.01
N ASN A 81 -2.85 -9.79 5.14
CA ASN A 81 -1.85 -8.72 5.15
C ASN A 81 -0.44 -9.22 4.79
N LEU A 82 -0.06 -10.41 5.27
CA LEU A 82 1.21 -11.04 4.94
C LEU A 82 1.26 -11.44 3.46
N GLU A 83 0.19 -12.03 2.95
CA GLU A 83 0.06 -12.45 1.54
C GLU A 83 0.13 -11.25 0.59
N ILE A 84 -0.53 -10.12 0.90
CA ILE A 84 -0.44 -8.91 0.09
C ILE A 84 0.99 -8.37 0.03
N ILE A 85 1.74 -8.41 1.13
CA ILE A 85 3.14 -7.97 1.14
C ILE A 85 4.01 -8.92 0.33
N ASP A 86 3.80 -10.22 0.45
CA ASP A 86 4.55 -11.23 -0.29
C ASP A 86 4.31 -11.18 -1.81
N ARG A 87 3.07 -10.89 -2.22
CA ARG A 87 2.65 -10.80 -3.62
C ARG A 87 2.49 -9.36 -4.13
N LEU A 88 3.10 -8.37 -3.46
CA LEU A 88 2.90 -6.94 -3.76
C LEU A 88 3.27 -6.58 -5.21
N GLU A 89 4.24 -7.26 -5.77
CA GLU A 89 4.70 -7.05 -7.15
C GLU A 89 3.63 -7.28 -8.21
N GLU A 90 2.60 -8.09 -7.93
CA GLU A 90 1.50 -8.36 -8.86
C GLU A 90 0.68 -7.10 -9.17
N PHE A 91 0.56 -6.15 -8.22
CA PHE A 91 -0.13 -4.87 -8.46
C PHE A 91 0.57 -3.98 -9.49
N ARG A 92 1.83 -4.26 -9.84
CA ARG A 92 2.56 -3.51 -10.89
C ARG A 92 1.90 -3.63 -12.25
N ALA A 93 1.14 -4.71 -12.49
CA ALA A 93 0.39 -4.91 -13.74
C ALA A 93 -0.62 -3.80 -14.00
N LEU A 94 -1.12 -3.11 -12.95
CA LEU A 94 -2.03 -1.97 -13.08
C LEU A 94 -1.36 -0.70 -13.66
N GLY A 95 -0.02 -0.63 -13.66
CA GLY A 95 0.73 0.49 -14.23
C GLY A 95 0.70 1.79 -13.41
N PHE A 96 0.28 1.74 -12.14
CA PHE A 96 0.26 2.88 -11.23
C PHE A 96 1.32 2.76 -10.13
N PRO A 97 1.85 3.88 -9.61
CA PRO A 97 2.70 3.84 -8.44
C PRO A 97 2.00 3.23 -7.22
N ILE A 98 2.68 2.32 -6.52
CA ILE A 98 2.14 1.60 -5.37
C ILE A 98 2.53 2.33 -4.09
N VAL A 99 1.53 2.69 -3.29
CA VAL A 99 1.66 3.20 -1.92
C VAL A 99 1.40 2.06 -0.95
N ILE A 100 2.19 1.94 0.10
CA ILE A 100 1.95 0.97 1.16
C ILE A 100 2.12 1.58 2.55
N GLY A 101 1.21 1.27 3.46
CA GLY A 101 1.24 1.70 4.84
C GLY A 101 1.15 0.52 5.80
N THR A 102 2.28 0.02 6.29
CA THR A 102 2.34 -1.09 7.26
C THR A 102 2.61 -0.63 8.70
N SER A 103 3.07 0.61 8.86
CA SER A 103 3.65 1.15 10.08
C SER A 103 2.77 0.97 11.32
N ARG A 104 3.31 0.31 12.33
CA ARG A 104 2.71 0.05 13.65
C ARG A 104 1.39 -0.73 13.62
N LYS A 105 1.04 -1.34 12.47
CA LYS A 105 -0.25 -2.01 12.29
C LYS A 105 -0.39 -3.27 13.13
N ARG A 106 -1.66 -3.60 13.44
CA ARG A 106 -2.04 -4.69 14.36
C ARG A 106 -1.46 -6.05 13.93
N PHE A 107 -1.44 -6.36 12.64
CA PHE A 107 -0.93 -7.63 12.16
C PHE A 107 0.55 -7.86 12.56
N ILE A 108 1.39 -6.80 12.55
CA ILE A 108 2.77 -6.87 13.05
C ILE A 108 2.79 -7.23 14.53
N GLY A 109 1.96 -6.55 15.34
CA GLY A 109 1.84 -6.84 16.76
C GLY A 109 1.39 -8.26 17.04
N THR A 110 0.47 -8.80 16.21
CA THR A 110 0.02 -10.19 16.35
C THR A 110 1.12 -11.19 16.02
N VAL A 111 1.87 -10.97 14.93
CA VAL A 111 2.97 -11.87 14.51
C VAL A 111 4.11 -11.87 15.53
N LEU A 112 4.47 -10.71 16.07
CA LEU A 112 5.60 -10.54 17.00
C LEU A 112 5.20 -10.67 18.47
N ASN A 113 3.92 -10.86 18.78
CA ASN A 113 3.38 -10.81 20.14
C ASN A 113 3.69 -9.48 20.86
N ILE A 114 3.53 -8.36 20.16
CA ILE A 114 3.78 -7.00 20.67
C ILE A 114 2.47 -6.23 20.73
N ALA A 115 1.98 -5.93 21.93
CA ALA A 115 0.74 -5.20 22.17
C ALA A 115 0.86 -3.71 21.81
N GLU A 116 1.92 -3.06 22.30
CA GLU A 116 2.12 -1.62 22.15
C GLU A 116 2.52 -1.26 20.71
N PRO A 117 1.75 -0.38 20.01
CA PRO A 117 2.06 -0.01 18.62
C PRO A 117 3.44 0.64 18.41
N LYS A 118 3.94 1.39 19.40
CA LYS A 118 5.25 2.05 19.30
C LYS A 118 6.42 1.07 19.26
N ASP A 119 6.24 -0.10 19.87
CA ASP A 119 7.26 -1.13 19.95
C ASP A 119 7.32 -2.06 18.74
N ARG A 120 6.54 -1.75 17.67
CA ARG A 120 6.49 -2.52 16.41
C ARG A 120 7.44 -1.98 15.33
N VAL A 121 8.45 -1.25 15.72
CA VAL A 121 9.36 -0.54 14.80
C VAL A 121 10.15 -1.51 13.93
N GLU A 122 10.68 -2.59 14.49
CA GLU A 122 11.46 -3.62 13.77
C GLU A 122 10.58 -4.36 12.76
N GLY A 123 9.36 -4.76 13.16
CA GLY A 123 8.40 -5.38 12.25
C GLY A 123 7.95 -4.41 11.15
N THR A 124 7.82 -3.12 11.46
CA THR A 124 7.58 -2.10 10.44
C THR A 124 8.74 -2.01 9.46
N ALA A 125 10.00 -2.01 9.95
CA ALA A 125 11.18 -1.95 9.11
C ALA A 125 11.29 -3.16 8.16
N ALA A 126 11.04 -4.36 8.67
CA ALA A 126 11.02 -5.58 7.86
C ALA A 126 9.97 -5.51 6.75
N THR A 127 8.74 -5.08 7.08
CA THR A 127 7.67 -4.96 6.08
C THR A 127 7.92 -3.85 5.06
N VAL A 128 8.56 -2.74 5.46
CA VAL A 128 8.97 -1.65 4.54
C VAL A 128 10.03 -2.14 3.57
N ALA A 129 11.06 -2.83 4.07
CA ALA A 129 12.13 -3.36 3.22
C ALA A 129 11.60 -4.35 2.17
N LEU A 130 10.75 -5.30 2.59
CA LEU A 130 10.11 -6.25 1.67
C LEU A 130 9.19 -5.55 0.67
N ALA A 131 8.39 -4.59 1.11
CA ALA A 131 7.51 -3.85 0.21
C ALA A 131 8.29 -3.09 -0.87
N ILE A 132 9.41 -2.44 -0.54
CA ILE A 132 10.28 -1.76 -1.51
C ILE A 132 10.87 -2.77 -2.49
N GLN A 133 11.37 -3.91 -1.99
CA GLN A 133 11.90 -4.98 -2.84
C GLN A 133 10.85 -5.50 -3.83
N ARG A 134 9.59 -5.58 -3.41
CA ARG A 134 8.43 -6.02 -4.19
C ARG A 134 7.78 -4.92 -5.01
N GLY A 135 8.40 -3.74 -5.12
CA GLY A 135 8.00 -2.68 -6.03
C GLY A 135 7.10 -1.59 -5.44
N ALA A 136 7.02 -1.42 -4.12
CA ALA A 136 6.42 -0.23 -3.54
C ALA A 136 7.22 1.03 -3.92
N HIS A 137 6.52 2.06 -4.35
CA HIS A 137 7.10 3.34 -4.73
C HIS A 137 7.09 4.34 -3.57
N ILE A 138 6.08 4.25 -2.72
CA ILE A 138 5.88 5.13 -1.57
C ILE A 138 5.55 4.29 -0.34
N VAL A 139 6.26 4.56 0.77
CA VAL A 139 5.95 3.96 2.07
C VAL A 139 5.44 5.03 3.03
N ARG A 140 4.25 4.82 3.59
CA ARG A 140 3.63 5.72 4.56
C ARG A 140 3.88 5.21 5.98
N VAL A 141 4.63 5.97 6.76
CA VAL A 141 5.16 5.54 8.06
C VAL A 141 5.04 6.62 9.14
N HIS A 142 5.04 6.22 10.43
CA HIS A 142 5.09 7.13 11.56
C HIS A 142 6.53 7.58 11.85
N ASP A 143 7.48 6.64 11.84
CA ASP A 143 8.86 6.84 12.24
C ASP A 143 9.73 7.21 11.02
N VAL A 144 9.44 8.38 10.40
CA VAL A 144 10.00 8.78 9.10
C VAL A 144 11.52 8.77 9.10
N GLY A 145 12.18 9.35 10.11
CA GLY A 145 13.64 9.43 10.16
C GLY A 145 14.32 8.05 10.22
N TYR A 146 13.69 7.09 10.91
CA TYR A 146 14.16 5.71 10.98
C TYR A 146 13.91 4.97 9.66
N MET A 147 12.69 5.03 9.16
CA MET A 147 12.29 4.29 7.95
C MET A 147 12.94 4.83 6.67
N ALA A 148 13.29 6.11 6.62
CA ALA A 148 14.07 6.66 5.51
C ALA A 148 15.47 6.04 5.39
N LYS A 149 16.08 5.61 6.51
CA LYS A 149 17.35 4.88 6.49
C LYS A 149 17.14 3.45 5.99
N VAL A 150 16.06 2.79 6.44
CA VAL A 150 15.67 1.46 5.96
C VAL A 150 15.42 1.49 4.45
N ALA A 151 14.63 2.47 3.97
CA ALA A 151 14.33 2.61 2.55
C ALA A 151 15.58 2.81 1.71
N ARG A 152 16.47 3.74 2.10
CA ARG A 152 17.73 3.98 1.39
C ARG A 152 18.63 2.74 1.35
N MET A 153 18.72 2.00 2.44
CA MET A 153 19.54 0.78 2.47
C MET A 153 18.93 -0.32 1.60
N THR A 154 17.61 -0.47 1.62
CA THR A 154 16.89 -1.42 0.76
C THR A 154 17.07 -1.08 -0.72
N ASP A 155 16.92 0.20 -1.09
CA ASP A 155 17.14 0.66 -2.47
C ASP A 155 18.58 0.37 -2.94
N ALA A 156 19.58 0.61 -2.09
CA ALA A 156 20.96 0.29 -2.41
C ALA A 156 21.17 -1.21 -2.69
N ILE A 157 20.55 -2.08 -1.90
CA ILE A 157 20.61 -3.54 -2.10
C ILE A 157 19.91 -3.94 -3.41
N VAL A 158 18.71 -3.42 -3.67
CA VAL A 158 17.92 -3.74 -4.87
C VAL A 158 18.64 -3.28 -6.13
N LYS A 159 19.32 -2.13 -6.09
CA LYS A 159 20.06 -1.53 -7.20
C LYS A 159 21.51 -1.99 -7.29
N ALA A 160 22.00 -2.77 -6.33
CA ALA A 160 23.44 -3.11 -6.22
C ALA A 160 24.06 -3.69 -7.49
N LYS A 161 23.27 -4.43 -8.30
CA LYS A 161 23.75 -4.99 -9.58
C LYS A 161 24.10 -3.93 -10.63
N HIS A 162 23.57 -2.72 -10.49
CA HIS A 162 23.74 -1.62 -11.45
C HIS A 162 24.71 -0.55 -10.95
N GLU A 163 24.74 -0.29 -9.64
CA GLU A 163 25.47 0.85 -9.07
C GLU A 163 26.78 0.47 -8.34
N TYR A 164 26.90 -0.79 -7.91
CA TYR A 164 28.09 -1.30 -7.22
C TYR A 164 28.71 -2.47 -8.00
N PRO A 165 29.56 -2.18 -9.01
CA PRO A 165 30.24 -3.24 -9.74
C PRO A 165 31.10 -4.06 -8.76
N SER A 166 31.09 -5.38 -8.94
CA SER A 166 31.88 -6.28 -8.10
C SER A 166 33.34 -5.84 -8.14
N THR A 167 33.84 -5.30 -7.06
CA THR A 167 35.29 -5.16 -6.86
C THR A 167 35.86 -6.59 -6.78
N LYS A 168 36.60 -6.98 -7.80
CA LYS A 168 37.42 -8.20 -7.79
C LYS A 168 38.52 -8.07 -6.78
#